data_af012b498e6ba6915819b16d078a0b87
#
_entry.id   af012b498e6ba6915819b16d078a0b87
#
_cell.length_a   1.000
_cell.length_b   1.000
_cell.length_c   1.000
_cell.angle_alpha   90.00
_cell.angle_beta   90.00
_cell.angle_gamma   90.00
#
_symmetry.space_group_name_H-M   'P 1'
#
loop_
_entity.id
_entity.type
_entity.pdbx_description
1 polymer ?
#
loop_
_entity_poly.entity_id
_entity_poly.type
_entity_poly.pdbx_seq_one_letter_code
_entity_poly.pdbx_strand_id
1 'polypeptide(L)'
;MKVYLSFDYELYFGANTGTAGNCIIEPTNRLLEIAAKQGIYLNFFIDSGYLLALEKYSKRYPSVDYERKQVFSQIKQLVAAGHDCQLHIHPHWEDSFYDGKTWQMKTDRYRLDQFSDVQIIDIVTRYYAITKEVTSVAPIAFRAGGWCLPPWNTLNNIFKKLG
;
A
#
# COMPACT_ATOMS: atom_id res chain seq x y z
N MET A 1 -11.19 -20.15 -18.70
CA MET A 1 -11.16 -19.69 -17.30
C MET A 1 -10.11 -18.57 -17.23
N LYS A 2 -10.40 -17.44 -16.57
CA LYS A 2 -9.40 -16.39 -16.27
C LYS A 2 -8.97 -16.54 -14.81
N VAL A 3 -7.65 -16.49 -14.54
CA VAL A 3 -7.07 -16.55 -13.20
C VAL A 3 -6.28 -15.26 -12.96
N TYR A 4 -6.53 -14.61 -11.85
CA TYR A 4 -5.80 -13.42 -11.42
C TYR A 4 -4.91 -13.78 -10.24
N LEU A 5 -3.61 -13.57 -10.38
CA LEU A 5 -2.65 -13.70 -9.27
C LEU A 5 -2.47 -12.32 -8.63
N SER A 6 -2.80 -12.20 -7.35
CA SER A 6 -2.72 -10.92 -6.64
C SER A 6 -1.97 -11.05 -5.33
N PHE A 7 -1.20 -10.02 -5.01
CA PHE A 7 -0.28 -9.98 -3.87
C PHE A 7 -0.48 -8.67 -3.11
N ASP A 8 -0.37 -8.73 -1.78
CA ASP A 8 -0.29 -7.54 -0.96
C ASP A 8 1.17 -7.06 -0.95
N TYR A 9 1.35 -5.78 -1.27
CA TYR A 9 2.64 -5.12 -1.34
C TYR A 9 2.78 -4.27 -0.08
N GLU A 10 3.24 -4.90 1.01
CA GLU A 10 3.21 -4.35 2.36
C GLU A 10 4.35 -4.88 3.25
N LEU A 11 4.62 -4.19 4.36
CA LEU A 11 5.46 -4.70 5.44
C LEU A 11 4.71 -5.77 6.24
N TYR A 12 5.45 -6.59 7.00
CA TYR A 12 4.81 -7.54 7.91
C TYR A 12 3.99 -6.82 8.98
N PHE A 13 2.79 -7.31 9.19
CA PHE A 13 1.89 -6.75 10.20
C PHE A 13 2.28 -7.23 11.61
N GLY A 14 2.42 -6.28 12.57
CA GLY A 14 2.70 -6.57 13.97
C GLY A 14 4.05 -6.03 14.46
N ALA A 15 4.59 -6.63 15.53
CA ALA A 15 5.77 -6.13 16.22
C ALA A 15 7.07 -6.23 15.39
N ASN A 16 7.15 -7.19 14.49
CA ASN A 16 8.31 -7.40 13.62
C ASN A 16 7.96 -7.01 12.19
N THR A 17 7.97 -5.72 11.90
CA THR A 17 7.58 -5.17 10.59
C THR A 17 8.52 -5.54 9.45
N GLY A 18 9.76 -5.94 9.76
CA GLY A 18 10.79 -6.12 8.74
C GLY A 18 11.26 -4.80 8.12
N THR A 19 11.78 -4.88 6.92
CA THR A 19 12.21 -3.73 6.09
C THR A 19 11.60 -3.85 4.71
N ALA A 20 11.48 -2.74 3.98
CA ALA A 20 11.03 -2.80 2.58
C ALA A 20 11.89 -3.76 1.76
N GLY A 21 13.20 -3.79 1.97
CA GLY A 21 14.10 -4.72 1.28
C GLY A 21 13.66 -6.18 1.39
N ASN A 22 13.45 -6.63 2.62
CA ASN A 22 13.16 -8.05 2.91
C ASN A 22 11.70 -8.44 2.69
N CYS A 23 10.75 -7.52 2.96
CA CYS A 23 9.32 -7.83 2.92
C CYS A 23 8.71 -7.57 1.55
N ILE A 24 9.23 -6.58 0.83
CA ILE A 24 8.60 -6.02 -0.36
C ILE A 24 9.52 -6.20 -1.58
N ILE A 25 10.69 -5.53 -1.56
CA ILE A 25 11.52 -5.38 -2.76
C ILE A 25 12.04 -6.73 -3.28
N GLU A 26 12.70 -7.49 -2.41
CA GLU A 26 13.29 -8.77 -2.81
C GLU A 26 12.24 -9.83 -3.17
N PRO A 27 11.18 -10.06 -2.37
CA PRO A 27 10.10 -10.98 -2.76
C PRO A 27 9.43 -10.60 -4.07
N THR A 28 9.16 -9.31 -4.30
CA THR A 28 8.57 -8.83 -5.55
C THR A 28 9.49 -9.10 -6.74
N ASN A 29 10.80 -8.84 -6.63
CA ASN A 29 11.74 -9.13 -7.71
C ASN A 29 11.74 -10.61 -8.09
N ARG A 30 11.70 -11.52 -7.10
CA ARG A 30 11.61 -12.97 -7.35
C ARG A 30 10.31 -13.36 -8.06
N LEU A 31 9.18 -12.76 -7.65
CA LEU A 31 7.89 -12.97 -8.33
C LEU A 31 7.93 -12.49 -9.78
N LEU A 32 8.55 -11.33 -10.04
CA LEU A 32 8.70 -10.78 -11.39
C LEU A 32 9.56 -11.68 -12.29
N GLU A 33 10.64 -12.26 -11.78
CA GLU A 33 11.45 -13.20 -12.53
C GLU A 33 10.66 -14.45 -12.96
N ILE A 34 9.79 -14.95 -12.08
CA ILE A 34 8.92 -16.09 -12.38
C ILE A 34 7.85 -15.69 -13.40
N ALA A 35 7.20 -14.56 -13.18
CA ALA A 35 6.14 -14.03 -14.04
C ALA A 35 6.65 -13.78 -15.47
N ALA A 36 7.83 -13.17 -15.60
CA ALA A 36 8.46 -12.91 -16.91
C ALA A 36 8.75 -14.20 -17.68
N LYS A 37 9.23 -15.25 -17.01
CA LYS A 37 9.47 -16.57 -17.65
C LYS A 37 8.21 -17.25 -18.15
N GLN A 38 7.07 -16.92 -17.54
CA GLN A 38 5.75 -17.49 -17.88
C GLN A 38 4.92 -16.56 -18.77
N GLY A 39 5.39 -15.35 -19.05
CA GLY A 39 4.63 -14.35 -19.84
C GLY A 39 3.33 -13.92 -19.16
N ILE A 40 3.29 -13.85 -17.81
CA ILE A 40 2.09 -13.48 -17.04
C ILE A 40 2.25 -12.12 -16.38
N TYR A 41 1.12 -11.44 -16.21
CA TYR A 41 1.03 -10.18 -15.46
C TYR A 41 0.44 -10.43 -14.08
N LEU A 42 0.92 -9.68 -13.09
CA LEU A 42 0.55 -9.81 -11.68
C LEU A 42 -0.22 -8.57 -11.23
N ASN A 43 -1.05 -8.73 -10.20
CA ASN A 43 -1.76 -7.62 -9.57
C ASN A 43 -1.19 -7.39 -8.17
N PHE A 44 -0.77 -6.17 -7.88
CA PHE A 44 -0.23 -5.77 -6.58
C PHE A 44 -1.19 -4.80 -5.89
N PHE A 45 -1.59 -5.12 -4.68
CA PHE A 45 -2.34 -4.23 -3.82
C PHE A 45 -1.37 -3.48 -2.91
N ILE A 46 -1.16 -2.20 -3.23
CA ILE A 46 -0.11 -1.36 -2.62
C ILE A 46 -0.61 -0.78 -1.30
N ASP A 47 0.08 -1.06 -0.19
CA ASP A 47 -0.21 -0.44 1.10
C ASP A 47 0.03 1.08 1.05
N SER A 48 -1.05 1.80 0.83
CA SER A 48 -1.02 3.25 0.60
C SER A 48 -0.71 4.04 1.87
N GLY A 49 -1.06 3.49 3.03
CA GLY A 49 -0.70 4.07 4.32
C GLY A 49 0.82 4.07 4.53
N TYR A 50 1.48 2.99 4.12
CA TYR A 50 2.93 2.91 4.13
C TYR A 50 3.58 3.94 3.20
N LEU A 51 3.04 4.15 1.99
CA LEU A 51 3.55 5.18 1.08
C LEU A 51 3.52 6.58 1.70
N LEU A 52 2.41 6.94 2.37
CA LEU A 52 2.29 8.22 3.08
C LEU A 52 3.26 8.30 4.28
N ALA A 53 3.44 7.21 5.00
CA ALA A 53 4.42 7.15 6.08
C ALA A 53 5.84 7.37 5.56
N LEU A 54 6.21 6.75 4.44
CA LEU A 54 7.49 6.98 3.77
C LEU A 54 7.66 8.44 3.37
N GLU A 55 6.66 9.08 2.76
CA GLU A 55 6.70 10.51 2.42
C GLU A 55 6.88 11.41 3.64
N LYS A 56 6.15 11.13 4.71
CA LYS A 56 6.20 11.89 5.95
C LYS A 56 7.58 11.84 6.62
N TYR A 57 8.13 10.64 6.76
CA TYR A 57 9.35 10.41 7.55
C TYR A 57 10.65 10.55 6.73
N SER A 58 10.61 10.45 5.41
CA SER A 58 11.78 10.65 4.53
C SER A 58 12.43 12.02 4.69
N LYS A 59 11.64 13.04 5.02
CA LYS A 59 12.12 14.41 5.24
C LYS A 59 13.04 14.55 6.46
N ARG A 60 12.95 13.61 7.40
CA ARG A 60 13.71 13.64 8.66
C ARG A 60 14.78 12.55 8.74
N TYR A 61 14.53 11.39 8.12
CA TYR A 61 15.37 10.21 8.26
C TYR A 61 15.92 9.76 6.90
N PRO A 62 17.26 9.89 6.67
CA PRO A 62 17.88 9.47 5.39
C PRO A 62 17.66 7.98 5.06
N SER A 63 17.58 7.11 6.07
CA SER A 63 17.26 5.68 5.87
C SER A 63 15.86 5.48 5.29
N VAL A 64 14.88 6.27 5.76
CA VAL A 64 13.50 6.22 5.23
C VAL A 64 13.44 6.84 3.83
N ASP A 65 14.21 7.89 3.54
CA ASP A 65 14.28 8.44 2.19
C ASP A 65 14.88 7.44 1.18
N TYR A 66 15.88 6.69 1.60
CA TYR A 66 16.42 5.60 0.79
C TYR A 66 15.36 4.51 0.53
N GLU A 67 14.67 4.07 1.57
CA GLU A 67 13.58 3.10 1.49
C GLU A 67 12.44 3.58 0.58
N ARG A 68 12.02 4.84 0.74
CA ARG A 68 11.01 5.49 -0.11
C ARG A 68 11.40 5.46 -1.59
N LYS A 69 12.64 5.84 -1.91
CA LYS A 69 13.14 5.83 -3.28
C LYS A 69 13.09 4.44 -3.90
N GLN A 70 13.47 3.41 -3.15
CA GLN A 70 13.41 2.02 -3.61
C GLN A 70 11.99 1.57 -3.89
N VAL A 71 11.07 1.77 -2.91
CA VAL A 71 9.66 1.38 -3.01
C VAL A 71 8.99 2.09 -4.19
N PHE A 72 9.12 3.41 -4.28
CA PHE A 72 8.51 4.19 -5.36
C PHE A 72 9.08 3.83 -6.73
N SER A 73 10.39 3.58 -6.82
CA SER A 73 11.02 3.11 -8.05
C SER A 73 10.48 1.76 -8.49
N GLN A 74 10.36 0.80 -7.56
CA GLN A 74 9.83 -0.53 -7.90
C GLN A 74 8.37 -0.46 -8.35
N ILE A 75 7.50 0.32 -7.67
CA ILE A 75 6.11 0.49 -8.10
C ILE A 75 6.02 1.06 -9.51
N LYS A 76 6.83 2.06 -9.85
CA LYS A 76 6.89 2.61 -11.21
C LYS A 76 7.37 1.58 -12.23
N GLN A 77 8.32 0.74 -11.86
CA GLN A 77 8.78 -0.36 -12.71
C GLN A 77 7.70 -1.43 -12.92
N LEU A 78 6.93 -1.75 -11.88
CA LEU A 78 5.78 -2.68 -11.99
C LEU A 78 4.78 -2.18 -13.03
N VAL A 79 4.37 -0.92 -12.93
CA VAL A 79 3.42 -0.32 -13.90
C VAL A 79 4.01 -0.27 -15.30
N ALA A 80 5.28 0.14 -15.45
CA ALA A 80 5.95 0.21 -16.74
C ALA A 80 6.10 -1.18 -17.40
N ALA A 81 6.21 -2.24 -16.60
CA ALA A 81 6.25 -3.63 -17.07
C ALA A 81 4.85 -4.21 -17.37
N GLY A 82 3.77 -3.45 -17.17
CA GLY A 82 2.40 -3.87 -17.45
C GLY A 82 1.72 -4.64 -16.31
N HIS A 83 2.33 -4.70 -15.13
CA HIS A 83 1.69 -5.22 -13.94
C HIS A 83 0.65 -4.23 -13.41
N ASP A 84 -0.38 -4.75 -12.75
CA ASP A 84 -1.45 -3.94 -12.19
C ASP A 84 -1.15 -3.56 -10.74
N CYS A 85 -1.28 -2.27 -10.39
CA CYS A 85 -1.03 -1.75 -9.06
C CYS A 85 -2.29 -1.04 -8.54
N GLN A 86 -2.90 -1.61 -7.50
CA GLN A 86 -4.19 -1.20 -6.97
C GLN A 86 -4.09 -0.77 -5.49
N LEU A 87 -5.16 -0.18 -4.99
CA LEU A 87 -5.24 0.40 -3.66
C LEU A 87 -5.35 -0.68 -2.57
N HIS A 88 -4.45 -0.65 -1.58
CA HIS A 88 -4.57 -1.41 -0.33
C HIS A 88 -4.66 -0.47 0.85
N ILE A 89 -5.65 -0.69 1.72
CA ILE A 89 -5.95 0.23 2.83
C ILE A 89 -5.68 -0.45 4.16
N HIS A 90 -4.60 -0.02 4.81
CA HIS A 90 -4.26 -0.36 6.19
C HIS A 90 -4.31 0.90 7.08
N PRO A 91 -5.47 1.20 7.72
CA PRO A 91 -5.64 2.46 8.47
C PRO A 91 -4.79 2.55 9.74
N HIS A 92 -4.19 1.47 10.21
CA HIS A 92 -3.26 1.50 11.35
C HIS A 92 -2.04 2.41 11.12
N TRP A 93 -1.73 2.75 9.86
CA TRP A 93 -0.67 3.71 9.52
C TRP A 93 -0.95 5.13 10.03
N GLU A 94 -2.21 5.47 10.30
CA GLU A 94 -2.56 6.76 10.91
C GLU A 94 -1.96 6.94 12.31
N ASP A 95 -1.78 5.84 13.03
CA ASP A 95 -1.23 5.81 14.39
C ASP A 95 0.23 5.32 14.44
N SER A 96 0.72 4.71 13.38
CA SER A 96 2.07 4.14 13.29
C SER A 96 3.13 5.22 13.03
N PHE A 97 4.35 4.97 13.46
CA PHE A 97 5.44 5.94 13.33
C PHE A 97 6.81 5.27 13.18
N TYR A 98 7.78 6.03 12.69
CA TYR A 98 9.18 5.64 12.65
C TYR A 98 9.92 6.26 13.85
N ASP A 99 10.58 5.45 14.65
CA ASP A 99 11.26 5.91 15.90
C ASP A 99 12.71 6.37 15.66
N GLY A 100 13.17 6.31 14.41
CA GLY A 100 14.54 6.60 14.01
C GLY A 100 15.39 5.35 13.76
N LYS A 101 14.86 4.16 14.06
CA LYS A 101 15.50 2.85 13.82
C LYS A 101 14.58 1.89 13.07
N THR A 102 13.34 1.77 13.55
CA THR A 102 12.35 0.83 13.00
C THR A 102 10.96 1.44 12.96
N TRP A 103 10.09 0.86 12.17
CA TRP A 103 8.67 1.17 12.15
C TRP A 103 8.01 0.63 13.42
N GLN A 104 7.30 1.49 14.14
CA GLN A 104 6.48 1.15 15.31
C GLN A 104 5.03 1.07 14.86
N MET A 105 4.60 -0.15 14.52
CA MET A 105 3.26 -0.39 14.02
C MET A 105 2.27 -0.42 15.18
N LYS A 106 1.25 0.45 15.12
CA LYS A 106 0.17 0.54 16.09
C LYS A 106 -1.06 -0.17 15.54
N THR A 107 -1.48 -1.23 16.22
CA THR A 107 -2.54 -2.10 15.72
C THR A 107 -3.87 -1.97 16.48
N ASP A 108 -3.97 -0.98 17.38
CA ASP A 108 -5.20 -0.74 18.15
C ASP A 108 -6.37 -0.33 17.26
N ARG A 109 -6.09 0.44 16.20
CA ARG A 109 -7.06 0.85 15.19
C ARG A 109 -6.63 0.39 13.80
N TYR A 110 -6.82 -0.90 13.52
CA TYR A 110 -6.44 -1.47 12.22
C TYR A 110 -7.63 -1.62 11.25
N ARG A 111 -8.85 -1.31 11.71
CA ARG A 111 -10.09 -1.40 10.92
C ARG A 111 -10.64 0.00 10.66
N LEU A 112 -11.16 0.24 9.46
CA LEU A 112 -11.74 1.55 9.10
C LEU A 112 -12.94 1.93 9.98
N ASP A 113 -13.76 0.99 10.45
CA ASP A 113 -14.90 1.26 11.32
C ASP A 113 -14.51 1.74 12.75
N GLN A 114 -13.23 1.75 13.07
CA GLN A 114 -12.70 2.34 14.31
C GLN A 114 -12.41 3.85 14.16
N PHE A 115 -12.71 4.41 12.99
CA PHE A 115 -12.56 5.84 12.68
C PHE A 115 -13.94 6.46 12.42
N SER A 116 -14.08 7.77 12.67
CA SER A 116 -15.30 8.48 12.31
C SER A 116 -15.46 8.61 10.79
N ASP A 117 -16.67 8.81 10.30
CA ASP A 117 -16.92 8.97 8.85
C ASP A 117 -16.05 10.05 8.20
N VAL A 118 -15.82 11.18 8.90
CA VAL A 118 -14.94 12.25 8.41
C VAL A 118 -13.51 11.77 8.27
N GLN A 119 -13.00 11.00 9.24
CA GLN A 119 -11.65 10.43 9.19
C GLN A 119 -11.56 9.37 8.09
N ILE A 120 -12.57 8.53 7.92
CA ILE A 120 -12.60 7.53 6.84
C ILE A 120 -12.53 8.20 5.47
N ILE A 121 -13.30 9.26 5.25
CA ILE A 121 -13.27 10.03 4.00
C ILE A 121 -11.87 10.59 3.75
N ASP A 122 -11.24 11.20 4.76
CA ASP A 122 -9.90 11.75 4.67
C ASP A 122 -8.85 10.66 4.37
N ILE A 123 -8.85 9.57 5.14
CA ILE A 123 -7.92 8.43 4.99
C ILE A 123 -8.01 7.88 3.57
N VAL A 124 -9.20 7.50 3.13
CA VAL A 124 -9.38 6.86 1.82
C VAL A 124 -8.99 7.81 0.69
N THR A 125 -9.33 9.09 0.81
CA THR A 125 -8.98 10.10 -0.20
C THR A 125 -7.46 10.29 -0.31
N ARG A 126 -6.75 10.41 0.81
CA ARG A 126 -5.28 10.53 0.82
C ARG A 126 -4.59 9.28 0.30
N TYR A 127 -5.08 8.10 0.70
CA TYR A 127 -4.53 6.81 0.27
C TYR A 127 -4.72 6.59 -1.24
N TYR A 128 -5.89 6.91 -1.75
CA TYR A 128 -6.14 6.90 -3.19
C TYR A 128 -5.21 7.88 -3.93
N ALA A 129 -5.06 9.10 -3.41
CA ALA A 129 -4.26 10.14 -4.04
C ALA A 129 -2.78 9.74 -4.16
N ILE A 130 -2.16 9.24 -3.07
CA ILE A 130 -0.75 8.83 -3.10
C ILE A 130 -0.54 7.61 -4.01
N THR A 131 -1.46 6.65 -4.03
CA THR A 131 -1.37 5.51 -4.95
C THR A 131 -1.40 5.97 -6.39
N LYS A 132 -2.37 6.83 -6.75
CA LYS A 132 -2.47 7.42 -8.08
C LYS A 132 -1.22 8.22 -8.46
N GLU A 133 -0.66 8.98 -7.53
CA GLU A 133 0.57 9.76 -7.75
C GLU A 133 1.76 8.86 -8.08
N VAL A 134 1.99 7.83 -7.26
CA VAL A 134 3.16 6.95 -7.42
C VAL A 134 3.05 6.06 -8.65
N THR A 135 1.86 5.53 -8.93
CA THR A 135 1.60 4.67 -10.09
C THR A 135 1.38 5.45 -11.38
N SER A 136 1.01 6.74 -11.29
CA SER A 136 0.50 7.55 -12.42
C SER A 136 -0.78 6.99 -13.05
N VAL A 137 -1.45 6.03 -12.40
CA VAL A 137 -2.70 5.39 -12.82
C VAL A 137 -3.72 5.48 -11.71
N ALA A 138 -4.96 5.80 -12.02
CA ALA A 138 -6.04 5.81 -11.05
C ALA A 138 -6.37 4.38 -10.61
N PRO A 139 -6.37 4.05 -9.31
CA PRO A 139 -6.84 2.76 -8.83
C PRO A 139 -8.31 2.53 -9.20
N ILE A 140 -8.63 1.35 -9.70
CA ILE A 140 -10.00 0.92 -10.04
C ILE A 140 -10.51 -0.22 -9.16
N ALA A 141 -9.63 -0.76 -8.33
CA ALA A 141 -9.93 -1.79 -7.35
C ALA A 141 -9.27 -1.48 -6.02
N PHE A 142 -9.83 -2.03 -4.95
CA PHE A 142 -9.23 -1.89 -3.65
C PHE A 142 -9.30 -3.20 -2.86
N ARG A 143 -8.35 -3.36 -1.94
CA ARG A 143 -8.33 -4.44 -0.94
C ARG A 143 -8.30 -3.86 0.45
N ALA A 144 -9.21 -4.33 1.31
CA ALA A 144 -9.23 -3.96 2.72
C ALA A 144 -8.10 -4.67 3.48
N GLY A 145 -7.35 -3.94 4.27
CA GLY A 145 -6.37 -4.49 5.18
C GLY A 145 -7.02 -5.29 6.31
N GLY A 146 -6.35 -6.36 6.78
CA GLY A 146 -6.86 -7.20 7.85
C GLY A 146 -8.18 -7.89 7.54
N TRP A 147 -8.55 -8.02 6.27
CA TRP A 147 -9.81 -8.61 5.79
C TRP A 147 -11.09 -7.93 6.35
N CYS A 148 -10.98 -6.68 6.77
CA CYS A 148 -12.05 -5.91 7.39
C CYS A 148 -12.63 -4.91 6.40
N LEU A 149 -13.88 -5.09 5.99
CA LEU A 149 -14.59 -4.28 5.00
C LEU A 149 -15.80 -3.52 5.61
N PRO A 150 -15.66 -2.73 6.61
CA PRO A 150 -16.67 -1.77 7.03
C PRO A 150 -16.17 -0.35 6.88
N PRO A 151 -17.02 0.64 6.83
CA PRO A 151 -18.46 0.59 6.54
C PRO A 151 -18.67 0.71 5.02
N TRP A 152 -19.23 -0.31 4.40
CA TRP A 152 -19.35 -0.41 2.94
C TRP A 152 -20.08 0.78 2.29
N ASN A 153 -21.15 1.27 2.90
CA ASN A 153 -21.92 2.38 2.33
C ASN A 153 -21.08 3.67 2.25
N THR A 154 -20.30 3.98 3.28
CA THR A 154 -19.38 5.12 3.31
C THR A 154 -18.29 4.96 2.25
N LEU A 155 -17.64 3.79 2.19
CA LEU A 155 -16.61 3.49 1.19
C LEU A 155 -17.12 3.59 -0.24
N ASN A 156 -18.28 2.98 -0.53
CA ASN A 156 -18.89 3.04 -1.86
C ASN A 156 -19.19 4.48 -2.32
N ASN A 157 -19.67 5.32 -1.39
CA ASN A 157 -19.90 6.73 -1.69
C ASN A 157 -18.60 7.50 -1.95
N ILE A 158 -17.53 7.16 -1.25
CA ILE A 158 -16.20 7.78 -1.47
C ILE A 158 -15.67 7.34 -2.85
N PHE A 159 -15.65 6.04 -3.13
CA PHE A 159 -15.12 5.52 -4.39
C PHE A 159 -15.90 6.05 -5.61
N LYS A 160 -17.22 6.18 -5.52
CA LYS A 160 -18.03 6.82 -6.58
C LYS A 160 -17.66 8.29 -6.85
N LYS A 161 -17.13 9.02 -5.85
CA LYS A 161 -16.68 10.40 -6.03
C LYS A 161 -15.25 10.49 -6.56
N LEU A 162 -14.44 9.46 -6.32
CA LEU A 162 -13.05 9.41 -6.77
C LEU A 162 -12.92 8.94 -8.23
N GLY A 163 -13.96 8.33 -8.80
CA GLY A 163 -14.01 7.78 -10.18
C GLY A 163 -13.78 6.29 -10.16
#